data_ac03fc584bb6005b76d05624ad7c14df
#
_entry.id   ac03fc584bb6005b76d05624ad7c14df
#
_cell.length_a   1.000
_cell.length_b   1.000
_cell.length_c   1.000
_cell.angle_alpha   90.00
_cell.angle_beta   90.00
_cell.angle_gamma   90.00
#
_symmetry.space_group_name_H-M   'P 1'
#
loop_
_entity.id
_entity.type
_entity.pdbx_description
1 polymer ?
#
loop_
_entity_poly.entity_id
_entity_poly.type
_entity_poly.pdbx_seq_one_letter_code
_entity_poly.pdbx_strand_id
1 'polypeptide(L)'
;MTNPNSFVSDSEWLTSDKLYIQRARLALPILVRQAKAGTPIFYNQLAQEIGMPNPRNLNYVLGAVGNALLTIAKKWGTSQLPLLNCLVINQTTLLPGDGIYVFIEKQDFVKMTNTQKRVIVNKMLSEIFTFPDWDKVLIELKIVPIQTAFKNKYGPLIKTSSDNHGRGESQDHLVFKTFLSKHPEIFGLHRYNTGIIEYEFPSTDTIDILFETSSEVIGVEAKSHVSNIVDILRGLFQCIKYEALIAAEQRVNDITPNCKVFLALEAKFPDELIGIKNVLGINVIDEINVW
;
A
#
# COMPACT_ATOMS: atom_id res chain seq x y z
N MET A 1 23.42 -23.08 9.43
CA MET A 1 22.77 -21.98 10.13
C MET A 1 23.64 -20.75 9.93
N THR A 2 23.30 -19.89 9.00
CA THR A 2 24.04 -18.64 8.74
C THR A 2 23.68 -17.65 9.86
N ASN A 3 24.68 -17.14 10.53
CA ASN A 3 24.58 -16.19 11.64
C ASN A 3 23.81 -14.95 11.15
N PRO A 4 22.65 -14.57 11.72
CA PRO A 4 21.87 -13.41 11.28
C PRO A 4 22.55 -12.06 11.55
N ASN A 5 23.70 -12.05 12.23
CA ASN A 5 24.43 -10.84 12.63
C ASN A 5 25.63 -10.48 11.73
N SER A 6 25.78 -11.07 10.55
CA SER A 6 26.79 -10.59 9.60
C SER A 6 26.35 -9.26 8.98
N PHE A 7 26.91 -8.16 9.45
CA PHE A 7 26.74 -6.84 8.81
C PHE A 7 27.18 -6.93 7.35
N VAL A 8 26.32 -6.48 6.44
CA VAL A 8 26.69 -6.32 5.03
C VAL A 8 27.68 -5.16 4.97
N SER A 9 28.91 -5.42 4.52
CA SER A 9 29.90 -4.35 4.32
C SER A 9 29.45 -3.40 3.20
N ASP A 10 29.91 -2.14 3.19
CA ASP A 10 29.61 -1.19 2.12
C ASP A 10 29.95 -1.75 0.73
N SER A 11 31.07 -2.49 0.63
CA SER A 11 31.47 -3.16 -0.60
C SER A 11 30.52 -4.30 -0.99
N GLU A 12 30.05 -5.09 -0.03
CA GLU A 12 29.09 -6.17 -0.29
C GLU A 12 27.74 -5.65 -0.71
N TRP A 13 27.26 -4.53 -0.13
CA TRP A 13 26.03 -3.88 -0.56
C TRP A 13 26.06 -3.46 -2.03
N LEU A 14 27.19 -2.93 -2.51
CA LEU A 14 27.32 -2.40 -3.86
C LEU A 14 27.61 -3.47 -4.93
N THR A 15 28.36 -4.50 -4.57
CA THR A 15 28.95 -5.44 -5.55
C THR A 15 28.44 -6.87 -5.44
N SER A 16 27.64 -7.18 -4.41
CA SER A 16 27.15 -8.54 -4.19
C SER A 16 26.21 -9.03 -5.28
N ASP A 17 26.48 -10.21 -5.81
CA ASP A 17 25.61 -10.93 -6.74
C ASP A 17 24.51 -11.73 -6.04
N LYS A 18 24.47 -11.73 -4.71
CA LYS A 18 23.41 -12.40 -3.94
C LYS A 18 22.07 -11.80 -4.25
N LEU A 19 21.14 -12.62 -4.72
CA LEU A 19 19.81 -12.18 -5.21
C LEU A 19 19.03 -11.35 -4.18
N TYR A 20 19.12 -11.72 -2.88
CA TYR A 20 18.43 -10.96 -1.84
C TYR A 20 18.99 -9.55 -1.63
N ILE A 21 20.31 -9.34 -1.85
CA ILE A 21 20.93 -8.01 -1.79
C ILE A 21 20.55 -7.19 -3.03
N GLN A 22 20.52 -7.79 -4.22
CA GLN A 22 20.04 -7.13 -5.43
C GLN A 22 18.60 -6.65 -5.23
N ARG A 23 17.73 -7.50 -4.68
CA ARG A 23 16.35 -7.15 -4.34
C ARG A 23 16.24 -6.10 -3.23
N ALA A 24 17.13 -6.12 -2.24
CA ALA A 24 17.19 -5.08 -1.22
C ALA A 24 17.53 -3.70 -1.78
N ARG A 25 18.42 -3.64 -2.79
CA ARG A 25 18.70 -2.40 -3.53
C ARG A 25 17.48 -1.86 -4.30
N LEU A 26 16.63 -2.75 -4.82
CA LEU A 26 15.36 -2.36 -5.46
C LEU A 26 14.30 -1.96 -4.43
N ALA A 27 14.23 -2.66 -3.29
CA ALA A 27 13.26 -2.40 -2.24
C ALA A 27 13.50 -1.08 -1.51
N LEU A 28 14.76 -0.73 -1.24
CA LEU A 28 15.09 0.43 -0.41
C LEU A 28 14.53 1.76 -0.96
N PRO A 29 14.66 2.14 -2.24
CA PRO A 29 14.07 3.37 -2.76
C PRO A 29 12.54 3.34 -2.75
N ILE A 30 11.90 2.16 -2.85
CA ILE A 30 10.45 2.00 -2.71
C ILE A 30 10.05 2.28 -1.26
N LEU A 31 10.76 1.74 -0.29
CA LEU A 31 10.49 1.96 1.13
C LEU A 31 10.70 3.44 1.52
N VAL A 32 11.73 4.08 0.98
CA VAL A 32 11.94 5.53 1.18
C VAL A 32 10.80 6.35 0.57
N ARG A 33 10.30 5.97 -0.61
CA ARG A 33 9.12 6.59 -1.21
C ARG A 33 7.89 6.46 -0.30
N GLN A 34 7.64 5.28 0.25
CA GLN A 34 6.53 5.03 1.18
C GLN A 34 6.71 5.82 2.49
N ALA A 35 7.93 5.88 3.03
CA ALA A 35 8.24 6.70 4.22
C ALA A 35 7.86 8.16 4.00
N LYS A 36 8.24 8.75 2.87
CA LYS A 36 7.91 10.13 2.49
C LYS A 36 6.42 10.35 2.23
N ALA A 37 5.72 9.31 1.74
CA ALA A 37 4.28 9.34 1.52
C ALA A 37 3.48 9.17 2.81
N GLY A 38 4.10 8.77 3.92
CA GLY A 38 3.40 8.49 5.18
C GLY A 38 2.53 7.23 5.12
N THR A 39 2.81 6.30 4.20
CA THR A 39 1.96 5.14 3.93
C THR A 39 2.76 3.84 4.03
N PRO A 40 2.36 2.87 4.89
CA PRO A 40 2.93 1.53 4.89
C PRO A 40 2.68 0.80 3.56
N ILE A 41 3.37 -0.31 3.34
CA ILE A 41 3.22 -1.16 2.16
C ILE A 41 3.01 -2.62 2.59
N PHE A 42 2.15 -3.36 1.90
CA PHE A 42 1.96 -4.78 2.19
C PHE A 42 3.09 -5.64 1.59
N TYR A 43 3.37 -6.80 2.22
CA TYR A 43 4.40 -7.74 1.74
C TYR A 43 4.22 -8.11 0.27
N ASN A 44 3.01 -8.42 -0.16
CA ASN A 44 2.71 -8.76 -1.56
C ASN A 44 2.92 -7.58 -2.51
N GLN A 45 2.59 -6.37 -2.10
CA GLN A 45 2.78 -5.15 -2.89
C GLN A 45 4.26 -4.84 -3.12
N LEU A 46 5.08 -4.91 -2.03
CA LEU A 46 6.52 -4.73 -2.16
C LEU A 46 7.15 -5.82 -3.03
N ALA A 47 6.73 -7.09 -2.84
CA ALA A 47 7.19 -8.21 -3.65
C ALA A 47 6.87 -7.98 -5.14
N GLN A 48 5.66 -7.53 -5.45
CA GLN A 48 5.23 -7.21 -6.82
C GLN A 48 6.12 -6.13 -7.44
N GLU A 49 6.39 -5.02 -6.73
CA GLU A 49 7.20 -3.91 -7.27
C GLU A 49 8.66 -4.29 -7.52
N ILE A 50 9.24 -5.22 -6.75
CA ILE A 50 10.62 -5.70 -6.95
C ILE A 50 10.71 -6.95 -7.82
N GLY A 51 9.62 -7.36 -8.48
CA GLY A 51 9.59 -8.55 -9.33
C GLY A 51 9.87 -9.86 -8.59
N MET A 52 9.38 -9.99 -7.36
CA MET A 52 9.60 -11.16 -6.51
C MET A 52 8.35 -12.04 -6.44
N PRO A 53 8.37 -13.25 -7.04
CA PRO A 53 7.17 -14.08 -7.15
C PRO A 53 6.68 -14.66 -5.80
N ASN A 54 7.57 -14.78 -4.80
CA ASN A 54 7.21 -15.33 -3.49
C ASN A 54 7.51 -14.33 -2.36
N PRO A 55 6.47 -13.66 -1.79
CA PRO A 55 6.64 -12.69 -0.71
C PRO A 55 7.26 -13.26 0.58
N ARG A 56 7.18 -14.59 0.81
CA ARG A 56 7.72 -15.24 2.03
C ARG A 56 9.22 -15.05 2.21
N ASN A 57 9.95 -14.84 1.12
CA ASN A 57 11.41 -14.65 1.18
C ASN A 57 11.81 -13.17 1.36
N LEU A 58 10.85 -12.25 1.51
CA LEU A 58 11.14 -10.84 1.79
C LEU A 58 11.89 -10.61 3.11
N ASN A 59 11.83 -11.56 4.05
CA ASN A 59 12.61 -11.49 5.30
C ASN A 59 14.11 -11.31 5.04
N TYR A 60 14.69 -11.98 4.04
CA TYR A 60 16.11 -11.81 3.67
C TYR A 60 16.39 -10.44 3.06
N VAL A 61 15.49 -9.96 2.22
CA VAL A 61 15.55 -8.63 1.59
C VAL A 61 15.50 -7.54 2.65
N LEU A 62 14.51 -7.61 3.54
CA LEU A 62 14.33 -6.65 4.62
C LEU A 62 15.47 -6.72 5.65
N GLY A 63 15.99 -7.92 5.94
CA GLY A 63 17.18 -8.10 6.75
C GLY A 63 18.40 -7.36 6.18
N ALA A 64 18.62 -7.44 4.86
CA ALA A 64 19.69 -6.71 4.19
C ALA A 64 19.48 -5.19 4.25
N VAL A 65 18.24 -4.70 4.06
CA VAL A 65 17.91 -3.28 4.24
C VAL A 65 18.22 -2.82 5.67
N GLY A 66 17.78 -3.56 6.69
CA GLY A 66 18.05 -3.20 8.09
C GLY A 66 19.54 -3.14 8.39
N ASN A 67 20.33 -4.11 7.91
CA ASN A 67 21.78 -4.13 8.09
C ASN A 67 22.47 -2.95 7.39
N ALA A 68 22.01 -2.56 6.19
CA ALA A 68 22.52 -1.37 5.51
C ALA A 68 22.25 -0.08 6.32
N LEU A 69 21.05 0.05 6.89
CA LEU A 69 20.71 1.19 7.75
C LEU A 69 21.58 1.25 9.03
N LEU A 70 21.87 0.09 9.66
CA LEU A 70 22.78 0.02 10.79
C LEU A 70 24.22 0.43 10.42
N THR A 71 24.68 0.08 9.23
CA THR A 71 25.99 0.50 8.71
C THR A 71 26.06 2.02 8.55
N ILE A 72 25.00 2.62 7.98
CA ILE A 72 24.93 4.09 7.84
C ILE A 72 24.84 4.77 9.21
N ALA A 73 24.04 4.25 10.14
CA ALA A 73 23.93 4.80 11.47
C ALA A 73 25.31 4.90 12.15
N LYS A 74 26.12 3.82 12.07
CA LYS A 74 27.51 3.83 12.55
C LYS A 74 28.36 4.90 11.88
N LYS A 75 28.26 5.00 10.55
CA LYS A 75 29.00 6.02 9.77
C LYS A 75 28.63 7.44 10.18
N TRP A 76 27.37 7.68 10.51
CA TRP A 76 26.88 8.98 10.94
C TRP A 76 27.05 9.25 12.44
N GLY A 77 27.60 8.28 13.19
CA GLY A 77 27.81 8.41 14.64
C GLY A 77 26.50 8.41 15.44
N THR A 78 25.43 7.84 14.88
CA THR A 78 24.15 7.70 15.58
C THR A 78 23.96 6.26 16.06
N SER A 79 23.18 6.06 17.12
CA SER A 79 22.91 4.71 17.64
C SER A 79 22.10 3.88 16.64
N GLN A 80 21.11 4.51 15.97
CA GLN A 80 20.21 3.83 15.06
C GLN A 80 19.52 4.85 14.14
N LEU A 81 19.19 4.44 12.92
CA LEU A 81 18.24 5.10 12.01
C LEU A 81 16.84 4.49 12.20
N PRO A 82 15.76 5.23 11.85
CA PRO A 82 14.43 4.65 11.87
C PRO A 82 14.35 3.40 10.96
N LEU A 83 13.71 2.34 11.45
CA LEU A 83 13.70 1.02 10.80
C LEU A 83 12.67 0.95 9.67
N LEU A 84 13.07 1.19 8.43
CA LEU A 84 12.21 1.08 7.25
C LEU A 84 11.49 -0.27 7.12
N ASN A 85 12.03 -1.32 7.73
CA ASN A 85 11.39 -2.64 7.77
C ASN A 85 9.98 -2.61 8.37
N CYS A 86 9.71 -1.67 9.29
CA CYS A 86 8.39 -1.48 9.91
C CYS A 86 7.32 -1.01 8.93
N LEU A 87 7.70 -0.44 7.80
CA LEU A 87 6.75 -0.04 6.75
C LEU A 87 6.09 -1.23 6.08
N VAL A 88 6.74 -2.41 6.10
CA VAL A 88 6.25 -3.61 5.42
C VAL A 88 5.39 -4.40 6.38
N ILE A 89 4.08 -4.41 6.15
CA ILE A 89 3.08 -4.96 7.06
C ILE A 89 2.29 -6.10 6.42
N ASN A 90 1.77 -6.97 7.26
CA ASN A 90 0.85 -8.02 6.86
C ASN A 90 -0.56 -7.43 6.67
N GLN A 91 -1.23 -7.79 5.60
CA GLN A 91 -2.55 -7.27 5.24
C GLN A 91 -3.65 -7.60 6.28
N THR A 92 -3.53 -8.74 6.96
CA THR A 92 -4.52 -9.17 7.97
C THR A 92 -4.28 -8.55 9.34
N THR A 93 -3.00 -8.56 9.79
CA THR A 93 -2.66 -8.09 11.15
C THR A 93 -2.36 -6.60 11.20
N LEU A 94 -2.03 -5.98 10.05
CA LEU A 94 -1.50 -4.63 9.91
C LEU A 94 -0.25 -4.39 10.77
N LEU A 95 0.53 -5.47 10.99
CA LEU A 95 1.78 -5.47 11.75
C LEU A 95 2.92 -5.96 10.85
N PRO A 96 4.16 -5.50 11.06
CA PRO A 96 5.32 -6.11 10.44
C PRO A 96 5.51 -7.55 10.96
N GLY A 97 6.21 -8.37 10.19
CA GLY A 97 6.55 -9.73 10.60
C GLY A 97 7.49 -9.77 11.81
N ASP A 98 7.49 -10.88 12.53
CA ASP A 98 8.26 -11.04 13.77
C ASP A 98 9.80 -10.88 13.58
N GLY A 99 10.32 -11.00 12.36
CA GLY A 99 11.74 -10.75 12.06
C GLY A 99 12.26 -9.37 12.44
N ILE A 100 11.36 -8.41 12.69
CA ILE A 100 11.73 -7.05 13.11
C ILE A 100 12.35 -7.02 14.52
N TYR A 101 12.05 -8.01 15.39
CA TYR A 101 12.60 -8.05 16.76
C TYR A 101 14.13 -8.08 16.79
N VAL A 102 14.78 -8.55 15.73
CA VAL A 102 16.25 -8.54 15.61
C VAL A 102 16.81 -7.12 15.65
N PHE A 103 16.03 -6.15 15.21
CA PHE A 103 16.39 -4.73 15.15
C PHE A 103 15.81 -3.89 16.30
N ILE A 104 14.95 -4.48 17.13
CA ILE A 104 14.34 -3.80 18.28
C ILE A 104 14.94 -4.41 19.54
N GLU A 105 15.58 -3.61 20.39
CA GLU A 105 16.17 -4.06 21.66
C GLU A 105 15.15 -4.56 22.71
N LYS A 106 13.92 -4.85 22.31
CA LYS A 106 12.85 -5.33 23.18
C LYS A 106 12.69 -6.84 23.05
N GLN A 107 13.36 -7.58 23.91
CA GLN A 107 13.29 -9.05 23.98
C GLN A 107 11.87 -9.61 24.15
N ASP A 108 10.91 -8.79 24.58
CA ASP A 108 9.53 -9.21 24.85
C ASP A 108 8.54 -8.93 23.70
N PHE A 109 8.98 -8.31 22.60
CA PHE A 109 8.07 -7.97 21.47
C PHE A 109 7.30 -9.19 20.96
N VAL A 110 7.95 -10.35 20.85
CA VAL A 110 7.32 -11.59 20.34
C VAL A 110 6.19 -12.04 21.27
N LYS A 111 6.32 -11.83 22.58
CA LYS A 111 5.32 -12.24 23.59
C LYS A 111 4.15 -11.25 23.73
N MET A 112 4.25 -10.07 23.12
CA MET A 112 3.22 -9.05 23.20
C MET A 112 1.97 -9.41 22.40
N THR A 113 0.81 -8.95 22.88
CA THR A 113 -0.44 -8.99 22.12
C THR A 113 -0.35 -8.10 20.88
N ASN A 114 -1.20 -8.35 19.88
CA ASN A 114 -1.23 -7.50 18.67
C ASN A 114 -1.52 -6.02 18.99
N THR A 115 -2.34 -5.75 20.00
CA THR A 115 -2.61 -4.38 20.46
C THR A 115 -1.36 -3.70 20.99
N GLN A 116 -0.58 -4.39 21.85
CA GLN A 116 0.68 -3.86 22.37
C GLN A 116 1.73 -3.66 21.27
N LYS A 117 1.85 -4.64 20.34
CA LYS A 117 2.72 -4.53 19.17
C LYS A 117 2.35 -3.30 18.33
N ARG A 118 1.05 -3.06 18.12
CA ARG A 118 0.55 -1.92 17.32
C ARG A 118 0.96 -0.56 17.89
N VAL A 119 0.93 -0.39 19.22
CA VAL A 119 1.39 0.86 19.86
C VAL A 119 2.87 1.13 19.54
N ILE A 120 3.70 0.09 19.63
CA ILE A 120 5.14 0.22 19.34
C ILE A 120 5.35 0.49 17.85
N VAL A 121 4.69 -0.25 16.98
CA VAL A 121 4.81 -0.09 15.52
C VAL A 121 4.35 1.30 15.09
N ASN A 122 3.25 1.83 15.62
CA ASN A 122 2.77 3.17 15.30
C ASN A 122 3.80 4.24 15.69
N LYS A 123 4.47 4.10 16.85
CA LYS A 123 5.57 4.99 17.21
C LYS A 123 6.71 4.92 16.21
N MET A 124 7.14 3.71 15.83
CA MET A 124 8.20 3.52 14.83
C MET A 124 7.82 4.08 13.46
N LEU A 125 6.57 3.89 13.04
CA LEU A 125 6.06 4.48 11.78
C LEU A 125 6.11 6.01 11.84
N SER A 126 5.73 6.62 12.96
CA SER A 126 5.83 8.07 13.13
C SER A 126 7.28 8.55 13.00
N GLU A 127 8.24 7.85 13.59
CA GLU A 127 9.67 8.16 13.46
C GLU A 127 10.15 8.04 12.01
N ILE A 128 9.69 7.02 11.28
CA ILE A 128 10.02 6.80 9.86
C ILE A 128 9.45 7.94 9.00
N PHE A 129 8.19 8.32 9.22
CA PHE A 129 7.50 9.31 8.39
C PHE A 129 8.03 10.73 8.62
N THR A 130 8.54 11.02 9.80
CA THR A 130 9.09 12.33 10.15
C THR A 130 10.60 12.46 9.94
N PHE A 131 11.31 11.37 9.61
CA PHE A 131 12.75 11.41 9.40
C PHE A 131 13.12 12.18 8.12
N PRO A 132 13.92 13.25 8.20
CA PRO A 132 14.13 14.15 7.07
C PRO A 132 15.19 13.65 6.06
N ASP A 133 16.12 12.80 6.49
CA ASP A 133 17.35 12.49 5.74
C ASP A 133 17.28 11.23 4.88
N TRP A 134 16.06 10.77 4.49
CA TRP A 134 15.94 9.56 3.66
C TRP A 134 16.68 9.64 2.33
N ASP A 135 16.68 10.81 1.66
CA ASP A 135 17.43 10.98 0.41
C ASP A 135 18.93 10.87 0.63
N LYS A 136 19.44 11.38 1.75
CA LYS A 136 20.84 11.26 2.13
C LYS A 136 21.24 9.80 2.36
N VAL A 137 20.34 8.99 2.98
CA VAL A 137 20.53 7.54 3.12
C VAL A 137 20.70 6.87 1.76
N LEU A 138 19.84 7.19 0.77
CA LEU A 138 19.95 6.64 -0.57
C LEU A 138 21.26 7.04 -1.26
N ILE A 139 21.65 8.32 -1.14
CA ILE A 139 22.91 8.83 -1.72
C ILE A 139 24.11 8.09 -1.12
N GLU A 140 24.16 7.89 0.20
CA GLU A 140 25.23 7.14 0.86
C GLU A 140 25.36 5.71 0.37
N LEU A 141 24.24 5.06 0.02
CA LEU A 141 24.19 3.72 -0.54
C LEU A 141 24.31 3.69 -2.07
N LYS A 142 24.56 4.84 -2.70
CA LYS A 142 24.67 5.00 -4.16
C LYS A 142 23.42 4.50 -4.89
N ILE A 143 22.26 4.70 -4.30
CA ILE A 143 20.97 4.37 -4.89
C ILE A 143 20.28 5.63 -5.37
N VAL A 144 19.77 5.60 -6.60
CA VAL A 144 18.99 6.71 -7.14
C VAL A 144 17.61 6.74 -6.47
N PRO A 145 17.20 7.89 -5.87
CA PRO A 145 15.85 8.03 -5.35
C PRO A 145 14.81 7.80 -6.46
N ILE A 146 13.73 7.10 -6.13
CA ILE A 146 12.56 7.10 -7.03
C ILE A 146 11.99 8.51 -6.99
N GLN A 147 12.19 9.24 -8.07
CA GLN A 147 11.55 10.55 -8.23
C GLN A 147 10.05 10.31 -8.34
N THR A 148 9.31 10.67 -7.32
CA THR A 148 7.87 10.84 -7.38
C THR A 148 7.57 12.11 -8.18
N ALA A 149 8.01 12.14 -9.44
CA ALA A 149 7.62 13.16 -10.39
C ALA A 149 6.16 12.96 -10.79
N PHE A 150 5.31 12.90 -9.73
CA PHE A 150 3.87 12.66 -9.82
C PHE A 150 3.24 13.62 -10.84
N LYS A 151 3.57 14.91 -10.75
CA LYS A 151 3.12 15.93 -11.71
C LYS A 151 3.59 15.66 -13.13
N ASN A 152 4.83 15.19 -13.31
CA ASN A 152 5.39 15.00 -14.65
C ASN A 152 4.92 13.69 -15.29
N LYS A 153 4.75 12.63 -14.50
CA LYS A 153 4.34 11.32 -15.00
C LYS A 153 2.81 11.20 -15.13
N TYR A 154 2.06 11.65 -14.12
CA TYR A 154 0.61 11.47 -14.05
C TYR A 154 -0.19 12.75 -14.28
N GLY A 155 0.42 13.94 -14.17
CA GLY A 155 -0.25 15.22 -14.37
C GLY A 155 -0.93 15.36 -15.74
N PRO A 156 -0.31 14.96 -16.85
CA PRO A 156 -0.98 14.95 -18.16
C PRO A 156 -2.18 14.00 -18.20
N LEU A 157 -2.04 12.80 -17.62
CA LEU A 157 -3.12 11.81 -17.54
C LEU A 157 -4.30 12.31 -16.70
N ILE A 158 -4.03 12.93 -15.56
CA ILE A 158 -5.06 13.52 -14.68
C ILE A 158 -5.82 14.65 -15.38
N LYS A 159 -5.12 15.52 -16.11
CA LYS A 159 -5.77 16.58 -16.90
C LYS A 159 -6.71 16.00 -17.96
N THR A 160 -6.25 15.03 -18.74
CA THR A 160 -7.07 14.36 -19.74
C THR A 160 -8.30 13.68 -19.11
N SER A 161 -8.19 13.19 -17.87
CA SER A 161 -9.29 12.57 -17.15
C SER A 161 -10.36 13.56 -16.71
N SER A 162 -9.98 14.80 -16.37
CA SER A 162 -10.93 15.83 -15.96
C SER A 162 -11.74 16.40 -17.13
N ASP A 163 -11.22 16.35 -18.33
CA ASP A 163 -11.86 16.90 -19.53
C ASP A 163 -12.90 15.94 -20.16
N ASN A 164 -12.93 14.68 -19.76
CA ASN A 164 -13.85 13.65 -20.29
C ASN A 164 -15.15 13.51 -19.46
N HIS A 165 -15.73 14.60 -19.01
CA HIS A 165 -17.05 14.62 -18.40
C HIS A 165 -18.12 14.55 -19.50
N GLY A 166 -18.74 13.36 -19.69
CA GLY A 166 -19.93 13.34 -20.54
C GLY A 166 -20.22 12.10 -21.40
N ARG A 167 -19.52 10.99 -21.25
CA ARG A 167 -20.03 9.72 -21.79
C ARG A 167 -20.91 9.06 -20.73
N GLY A 168 -22.20 8.85 -21.07
CA GLY A 168 -23.11 8.08 -20.23
C GLY A 168 -22.50 6.72 -19.89
N GLU A 169 -22.95 6.13 -18.80
CA GLU A 169 -22.52 4.83 -18.31
C GLU A 169 -22.65 3.77 -19.44
N SER A 170 -21.58 3.01 -19.68
CA SER A 170 -21.64 1.94 -20.66
C SER A 170 -22.43 0.75 -20.11
N GLN A 171 -23.10 0.00 -20.99
CA GLN A 171 -23.81 -1.23 -20.60
C GLN A 171 -22.88 -2.22 -19.86
N ASP A 172 -21.62 -2.32 -20.29
CA ASP A 172 -20.62 -3.19 -19.67
C ASP A 172 -20.32 -2.78 -18.23
N HIS A 173 -20.27 -1.48 -17.96
CA HIS A 173 -20.05 -0.96 -16.62
C HIS A 173 -21.25 -1.27 -15.71
N LEU A 174 -22.48 -1.09 -16.19
CA LEU A 174 -23.70 -1.43 -15.45
C LEU A 174 -23.76 -2.94 -15.14
N VAL A 175 -23.42 -3.80 -16.09
CA VAL A 175 -23.36 -5.26 -15.91
C VAL A 175 -22.34 -5.60 -14.83
N PHE A 176 -21.15 -4.99 -14.88
CA PHE A 176 -20.09 -5.23 -13.92
C PHE A 176 -20.48 -4.76 -12.50
N LYS A 177 -21.04 -3.56 -12.33
CA LYS A 177 -21.56 -3.08 -11.04
C LYS A 177 -22.63 -4.01 -10.48
N THR A 178 -23.58 -4.43 -11.32
CA THR A 178 -24.64 -5.33 -10.92
C THR A 178 -24.10 -6.70 -10.48
N PHE A 179 -23.07 -7.22 -11.15
CA PHE A 179 -22.38 -8.42 -10.72
C PHE A 179 -21.73 -8.23 -9.34
N LEU A 180 -20.89 -7.21 -9.19
CA LEU A 180 -20.18 -6.94 -7.93
C LEU A 180 -21.12 -6.74 -6.74
N SER A 181 -22.26 -6.06 -6.93
CA SER A 181 -23.23 -5.82 -5.84
C SER A 181 -23.85 -7.11 -5.28
N LYS A 182 -23.83 -8.20 -6.07
CA LYS A 182 -24.35 -9.54 -5.71
C LYS A 182 -23.26 -10.49 -5.24
N HIS A 183 -21.98 -10.09 -5.31
CA HIS A 183 -20.82 -10.90 -4.95
C HIS A 183 -19.96 -10.27 -3.84
N PRO A 184 -20.54 -10.03 -2.64
CA PRO A 184 -19.84 -9.40 -1.51
C PRO A 184 -18.62 -10.21 -1.03
N GLU A 185 -18.57 -11.52 -1.30
CA GLU A 185 -17.46 -12.40 -0.96
C GLU A 185 -16.15 -12.00 -1.63
N ILE A 186 -16.20 -11.31 -2.78
CA ILE A 186 -15.03 -10.73 -3.45
C ILE A 186 -14.32 -9.74 -2.52
N PHE A 187 -15.07 -9.04 -1.68
CA PHE A 187 -14.57 -8.02 -0.74
C PHE A 187 -14.38 -8.56 0.69
N GLY A 188 -14.48 -9.89 0.85
CA GLY A 188 -14.34 -10.55 2.16
C GLY A 188 -15.58 -10.49 3.05
N LEU A 189 -16.73 -10.11 2.49
CA LEU A 189 -18.00 -10.06 3.20
C LEU A 189 -18.77 -11.39 3.07
N HIS A 190 -19.75 -11.57 3.93
CA HIS A 190 -20.68 -12.70 3.85
C HIS A 190 -21.56 -12.56 2.60
N ARG A 191 -21.79 -13.68 1.89
CA ARG A 191 -22.57 -13.73 0.64
C ARG A 191 -24.03 -13.26 0.76
N TYR A 192 -24.54 -13.08 1.96
CA TYR A 192 -25.89 -12.56 2.20
C TYR A 192 -25.97 -11.04 2.21
N ASN A 193 -24.84 -10.35 2.21
CA ASN A 193 -24.82 -8.91 2.10
C ASN A 193 -25.11 -8.52 0.64
N THR A 194 -25.98 -7.55 0.44
CA THR A 194 -26.25 -7.01 -0.90
C THR A 194 -25.75 -5.59 -0.96
N GLY A 195 -25.01 -5.26 -2.01
CA GLY A 195 -24.50 -3.91 -2.22
C GLY A 195 -25.58 -2.96 -2.75
N ILE A 196 -25.61 -1.76 -2.22
CA ILE A 196 -26.41 -0.66 -2.73
C ILE A 196 -25.66 -0.11 -3.94
N ILE A 197 -26.29 -0.15 -5.11
CA ILE A 197 -25.71 0.39 -6.35
C ILE A 197 -26.00 1.90 -6.39
N GLU A 198 -24.99 2.69 -6.81
CA GLU A 198 -25.09 4.15 -6.95
C GLU A 198 -25.56 4.84 -5.66
N TYR A 199 -24.88 4.51 -4.56
CA TYR A 199 -25.15 5.18 -3.30
C TYR A 199 -24.73 6.66 -3.36
N GLU A 200 -25.70 7.55 -3.15
CA GLU A 200 -25.48 9.00 -3.14
C GLU A 200 -25.19 9.49 -1.72
N PHE A 201 -24.05 10.15 -1.54
CA PHE A 201 -23.67 10.80 -0.29
C PHE A 201 -24.38 12.15 -0.11
N PRO A 202 -24.47 12.68 1.12
CA PRO A 202 -24.99 14.04 1.37
C PRO A 202 -24.26 15.14 0.60
N SER A 203 -23.03 14.88 0.11
CA SER A 203 -22.26 15.77 -0.76
C SER A 203 -22.70 15.74 -2.23
N THR A 204 -23.71 14.93 -2.59
CA THR A 204 -24.15 14.62 -3.96
C THR A 204 -23.14 13.82 -4.80
N ASP A 205 -22.04 13.38 -4.20
CA ASP A 205 -21.16 12.42 -4.82
C ASP A 205 -21.78 11.02 -4.79
N THR A 206 -21.55 10.22 -5.83
CA THR A 206 -22.11 8.88 -5.94
C THR A 206 -20.98 7.85 -6.04
N ILE A 207 -21.03 6.82 -5.20
CA ILE A 207 -20.14 5.66 -5.29
C ILE A 207 -20.86 4.52 -6.03
N ASP A 208 -20.12 3.73 -6.80
CA ASP A 208 -20.71 2.67 -7.60
C ASP A 208 -21.44 1.62 -6.77
N ILE A 209 -20.82 1.15 -5.64
CA ILE A 209 -21.46 0.20 -4.74
C ILE A 209 -21.06 0.49 -3.30
N LEU A 210 -22.02 0.39 -2.38
CA LEU A 210 -21.82 0.47 -0.94
C LEU A 210 -22.38 -0.78 -0.26
N PHE A 211 -21.55 -1.48 0.54
CA PHE A 211 -21.99 -2.54 1.44
C PHE A 211 -21.95 -2.05 2.88
N GLU A 212 -23.07 -2.11 3.55
CA GLU A 212 -23.19 -1.80 4.98
C GLU A 212 -23.34 -3.10 5.76
N THR A 213 -22.51 -3.28 6.78
CA THR A 213 -22.61 -4.38 7.73
C THR A 213 -22.69 -3.84 9.15
N SER A 214 -22.96 -4.70 10.12
CA SER A 214 -22.98 -4.31 11.54
C SER A 214 -21.61 -3.88 12.07
N SER A 215 -20.52 -4.21 11.37
CA SER A 215 -19.15 -4.00 11.84
C SER A 215 -18.33 -3.05 10.97
N GLU A 216 -18.59 -2.97 9.68
CA GLU A 216 -17.82 -2.14 8.75
C GLU A 216 -18.66 -1.73 7.53
N VAL A 217 -18.21 -0.67 6.87
CA VAL A 217 -18.76 -0.20 5.59
C VAL A 217 -17.69 -0.42 4.52
N ILE A 218 -18.09 -1.05 3.41
CA ILE A 218 -17.20 -1.25 2.27
C ILE A 218 -17.75 -0.51 1.05
N GLY A 219 -16.97 0.44 0.55
CA GLY A 219 -17.20 1.11 -0.71
C GLY A 219 -16.47 0.42 -1.86
N VAL A 220 -17.05 0.42 -3.05
CA VAL A 220 -16.44 -0.13 -4.26
C VAL A 220 -16.58 0.87 -5.40
N GLU A 221 -15.48 1.21 -6.01
CA GLU A 221 -15.39 1.87 -7.32
C GLU A 221 -15.12 0.81 -8.38
N ALA A 222 -15.97 0.70 -9.39
CA ALA A 222 -15.90 -0.33 -10.42
C ALA A 222 -15.30 0.21 -11.72
N LYS A 223 -14.48 -0.59 -12.39
CA LYS A 223 -13.94 -0.30 -13.72
C LYS A 223 -14.04 -1.55 -14.59
N SER A 224 -14.95 -1.55 -15.54
CA SER A 224 -15.14 -2.66 -16.48
C SER A 224 -13.97 -2.78 -17.46
N HIS A 225 -13.94 -3.86 -18.24
CA HIS A 225 -12.89 -4.15 -19.22
C HIS A 225 -12.68 -3.07 -20.29
N VAL A 226 -13.68 -2.23 -20.55
CA VAL A 226 -13.57 -1.09 -21.49
C VAL A 226 -12.89 0.14 -20.88
N SER A 227 -12.59 0.15 -19.58
CA SER A 227 -11.94 1.26 -18.92
C SER A 227 -10.48 1.36 -19.30
N ASN A 228 -10.05 2.56 -19.68
CA ASN A 228 -8.65 2.80 -20.02
C ASN A 228 -7.81 3.19 -18.79
N ILE A 229 -6.49 3.31 -18.96
CA ILE A 229 -5.55 3.65 -17.87
C ILE A 229 -5.89 4.96 -17.16
N VAL A 230 -6.48 5.93 -17.86
CA VAL A 230 -6.88 7.24 -17.31
C VAL A 230 -8.08 7.08 -16.39
N ASP A 231 -9.05 6.24 -16.79
CA ASP A 231 -10.23 5.92 -15.99
C ASP A 231 -9.85 5.14 -14.72
N ILE A 232 -8.90 4.21 -14.83
CA ILE A 232 -8.37 3.47 -13.68
C ILE A 232 -7.62 4.39 -12.72
N LEU A 233 -6.79 5.30 -13.26
CA LEU A 233 -6.12 6.31 -12.44
C LEU A 233 -7.11 7.22 -11.71
N ARG A 234 -8.20 7.64 -12.38
CA ARG A 234 -9.29 8.39 -11.75
C ARG A 234 -9.93 7.58 -10.63
N GLY A 235 -10.19 6.29 -10.86
CA GLY A 235 -10.73 5.37 -9.87
C GLY A 235 -9.91 5.33 -8.58
N LEU A 236 -8.56 5.34 -8.67
CA LEU A 236 -7.70 5.42 -7.48
C LEU A 236 -7.97 6.67 -6.63
N PHE A 237 -8.15 7.84 -7.26
CA PHE A 237 -8.47 9.08 -6.52
C PHE A 237 -9.92 9.11 -6.01
N GLN A 238 -10.84 8.51 -6.76
CA GLN A 238 -12.23 8.35 -6.32
C GLN A 238 -12.30 7.49 -5.05
N CYS A 239 -11.51 6.41 -4.95
CA CYS A 239 -11.43 5.59 -3.73
C CYS A 239 -11.02 6.42 -2.50
N ILE A 240 -10.02 7.31 -2.61
CA ILE A 240 -9.61 8.19 -1.50
C ILE A 240 -10.78 9.10 -1.09
N LYS A 241 -11.44 9.71 -2.07
CA LYS A 241 -12.58 10.60 -1.83
C LYS A 241 -13.71 9.86 -1.11
N TYR A 242 -14.07 8.69 -1.59
CA TYR A 242 -15.18 7.92 -1.01
C TYR A 242 -14.86 7.38 0.39
N GLU A 243 -13.62 6.95 0.65
CA GLU A 243 -13.22 6.56 2.00
C GLU A 243 -13.36 7.72 2.99
N ALA A 244 -12.97 8.92 2.57
CA ALA A 244 -13.14 10.12 3.38
C ALA A 244 -14.62 10.48 3.60
N LEU A 245 -15.49 10.35 2.57
CA LEU A 245 -16.91 10.61 2.67
C LEU A 245 -17.62 9.62 3.59
N ILE A 246 -17.36 8.31 3.44
CA ILE A 246 -17.91 7.27 4.33
C ILE A 246 -17.50 7.53 5.78
N ALA A 247 -16.20 7.79 6.00
CA ALA A 247 -15.72 8.08 7.36
C ALA A 247 -16.31 9.36 7.95
N ALA A 248 -16.58 10.38 7.13
CA ALA A 248 -17.25 11.60 7.57
C ALA A 248 -18.72 11.34 7.95
N GLU A 249 -19.44 10.60 7.14
CA GLU A 249 -20.84 10.22 7.40
C GLU A 249 -20.97 9.39 8.68
N GLN A 250 -20.07 8.41 8.89
CA GLN A 250 -20.02 7.64 10.14
C GLN A 250 -19.80 8.55 11.36
N ARG A 251 -18.88 9.54 11.29
CA ARG A 251 -18.65 10.49 12.40
C ARG A 251 -19.84 11.38 12.69
N VAL A 252 -20.55 11.85 11.65
CA VAL A 252 -21.76 12.68 11.82
C VAL A 252 -22.87 11.89 12.50
N ASN A 253 -22.90 10.57 12.31
CA ASN A 253 -23.86 9.67 12.93
C ASN A 253 -23.35 9.07 14.27
N ASP A 254 -22.33 9.66 14.91
CA ASP A 254 -21.70 9.20 16.15
C ASP A 254 -21.13 7.78 16.10
N ILE A 255 -20.77 7.30 14.90
CA ILE A 255 -20.15 5.99 14.67
C ILE A 255 -18.63 6.17 14.51
N THR A 256 -17.86 5.40 15.26
CA THR A 256 -16.39 5.34 15.03
C THR A 256 -16.12 4.82 13.62
N PRO A 257 -15.38 5.57 12.78
CA PRO A 257 -15.13 5.17 11.41
C PRO A 257 -14.48 3.80 11.29
N ASN A 258 -15.16 2.90 10.59
CA ASN A 258 -14.64 1.60 10.18
C ASN A 258 -15.08 1.32 8.74
N CYS A 259 -14.30 1.80 7.81
CA CYS A 259 -14.61 1.68 6.39
C CYS A 259 -13.36 1.32 5.59
N LYS A 260 -13.58 0.74 4.42
CA LYS A 260 -12.58 0.46 3.39
C LYS A 260 -13.18 0.75 2.03
N VAL A 261 -12.37 1.21 1.11
CA VAL A 261 -12.79 1.36 -0.28
C VAL A 261 -11.89 0.52 -1.18
N PHE A 262 -12.49 -0.17 -2.12
CA PHE A 262 -11.82 -0.99 -3.12
C PHE A 262 -12.00 -0.41 -4.51
N LEU A 263 -10.94 -0.45 -5.30
CA LEU A 263 -11.04 -0.33 -6.74
C LEU A 263 -11.17 -1.74 -7.32
N ALA A 264 -12.31 -2.05 -7.92
CA ALA A 264 -12.59 -3.34 -8.54
C ALA A 264 -12.45 -3.25 -10.06
N LEU A 265 -11.66 -4.13 -10.66
CA LEU A 265 -11.43 -4.17 -12.10
C LEU A 265 -11.80 -5.53 -12.69
N GLU A 266 -12.47 -5.50 -13.82
CA GLU A 266 -12.70 -6.68 -14.65
C GLU A 266 -11.40 -7.11 -15.38
N ALA A 267 -10.58 -6.14 -15.80
CA ALA A 267 -9.28 -6.38 -16.44
C ALA A 267 -8.14 -6.36 -15.42
N LYS A 268 -6.94 -6.77 -15.87
CA LYS A 268 -5.70 -6.68 -15.08
C LYS A 268 -5.36 -5.21 -14.76
N PHE A 269 -4.94 -4.95 -13.52
CA PHE A 269 -4.46 -3.63 -13.10
C PHE A 269 -3.16 -3.26 -13.85
N PRO A 270 -3.05 -2.04 -14.43
CA PRO A 270 -1.87 -1.61 -15.16
C PRO A 270 -0.61 -1.54 -14.30
N ASP A 271 0.48 -2.18 -14.77
CA ASP A 271 1.75 -2.23 -14.05
C ASP A 271 2.33 -0.84 -13.78
N GLU A 272 2.09 0.13 -14.68
CA GLU A 272 2.53 1.52 -14.55
C GLU A 272 1.89 2.25 -13.37
N LEU A 273 0.73 1.81 -12.90
CA LEU A 273 -0.01 2.42 -11.81
C LEU A 273 0.28 1.75 -10.45
N ILE A 274 1.04 0.64 -10.39
CA ILE A 274 1.34 -0.07 -9.13
C ILE A 274 1.98 0.86 -8.10
N GLY A 275 2.97 1.64 -8.52
CA GLY A 275 3.67 2.55 -7.62
C GLY A 275 2.75 3.60 -7.00
N ILE A 276 1.86 4.22 -7.80
CA ILE A 276 0.90 5.21 -7.29
C ILE A 276 -0.17 4.56 -6.41
N LYS A 277 -0.72 3.42 -6.80
CA LYS A 277 -1.67 2.65 -5.98
C LYS A 277 -1.10 2.40 -4.58
N ASN A 278 0.15 1.96 -4.50
CA ASN A 278 0.80 1.65 -3.22
C ASN A 278 1.10 2.91 -2.39
N VAL A 279 1.49 4.02 -3.02
CA VAL A 279 1.65 5.33 -2.35
C VAL A 279 0.33 5.83 -1.77
N LEU A 280 -0.77 5.66 -2.50
CA LEU A 280 -2.10 6.06 -2.07
C LEU A 280 -2.73 5.09 -1.06
N GLY A 281 -2.15 3.89 -0.88
CA GLY A 281 -2.67 2.87 0.03
C GLY A 281 -3.98 2.21 -0.42
N ILE A 282 -4.33 2.30 -1.71
CA ILE A 282 -5.62 1.81 -2.22
C ILE A 282 -5.62 0.29 -2.38
N ASN A 283 -6.69 -0.34 -1.92
CA ASN A 283 -6.96 -1.75 -2.16
C ASN A 283 -7.53 -1.96 -3.57
N VAL A 284 -6.89 -2.80 -4.35
CA VAL A 284 -7.33 -3.14 -5.71
C VAL A 284 -7.60 -4.63 -5.79
N ILE A 285 -8.71 -4.99 -6.41
CA ILE A 285 -9.05 -6.36 -6.81
C ILE A 285 -9.24 -6.33 -8.32
N ASP A 286 -8.42 -7.05 -9.04
CA ASP A 286 -8.41 -7.07 -10.49
C ASP A 286 -8.65 -8.47 -11.06
N GLU A 287 -8.76 -8.57 -12.39
CA GLU A 287 -9.05 -9.82 -13.10
C GLU A 287 -10.35 -10.51 -12.60
N ILE A 288 -11.35 -9.69 -12.22
CA ILE A 288 -12.64 -10.20 -11.77
C ILE A 288 -13.43 -10.73 -12.97
N ASN A 289 -13.69 -12.03 -12.98
CA ASN A 289 -14.44 -12.68 -14.05
C ASN A 289 -15.96 -12.60 -13.79
N VAL A 290 -16.68 -12.00 -14.71
CA VAL A 290 -18.14 -11.83 -14.67
C VAL A 290 -18.89 -13.04 -15.24
N TRP A 291 -18.19 -13.94 -15.98
CA TRP A 291 -18.74 -15.08 -16.74
C TRP A 291 -18.24 -16.42 -16.26
#